data_07e5c22cdadbc32a9c2a210cc8406532
#
_entry.id   07e5c22cdadbc32a9c2a210cc8406532
#
_cell.length_a   1.000
_cell.length_b   1.000
_cell.length_c   1.000
_cell.angle_alpha   90.00
_cell.angle_beta   90.00
_cell.angle_gamma   90.00
#
_symmetry.space_group_name_H-M   'P 1'
#
loop_
_entity.id
_entity.type
_entity.pdbx_description
1 polymer ?
#
loop_
_entity_poly.entity_id
_entity_poly.type
_entity_poly.pdbx_seq_one_letter_code
_entity_poly.pdbx_strand_id
1 'polypeptide(L)'
;MAKKLYDVVALGEVLIDFTQNGKSAQGNGLFEANPGGAPGNVLAMLNNLGKKTSFIGKVGNDQFGLMLKETLEGLGIGTENLMLDDEVRTTLAFVHTFEDGDRDFSFYRNPGADMMLRADEVQEELIQSARIFHFGTLSMTHDGVREATKKALDVAKASGVMISFDPNLREPLWKSLDEAKEQVLYGLQYTDILKISDNEIQWLTGEEDYTEGVKKIREMKDIPLILVSMGKEGSRAYYKDMIVEAKPFLQKNTIETTGAGDTFCANILNYVLDNGLENLTEEGLKEMLTFANAAASIITTKKGALKVMPTKADVEEFLANNG
;
A
#
# COMPACT_ATOMS: atom_id res chain seq x y z
N MET A 1 0.78 27.36 9.81
CA MET A 1 0.63 25.97 9.30
C MET A 1 -0.50 25.96 8.26
N ALA A 2 -0.31 25.34 7.12
CA ALA A 2 -1.38 25.16 6.14
C ALA A 2 -2.52 24.35 6.76
N LYS A 3 -3.76 24.64 6.34
CA LYS A 3 -4.95 23.88 6.81
C LYS A 3 -4.85 22.45 6.27
N LYS A 4 -4.86 21.46 7.14
CA LYS A 4 -4.89 20.05 6.75
C LYS A 4 -6.26 19.71 6.16
N LEU A 5 -6.29 19.46 4.87
CA LEU A 5 -7.51 19.15 4.09
C LEU A 5 -7.73 17.64 3.93
N TYR A 6 -6.63 16.88 3.93
CA TYR A 6 -6.63 15.42 3.78
C TYR A 6 -5.99 14.76 5.00
N ASP A 7 -6.50 13.60 5.36
CA ASP A 7 -5.88 12.75 6.37
C ASP A 7 -4.68 12.03 5.77
N VAL A 8 -4.83 11.45 4.57
CA VAL A 8 -3.74 10.78 3.86
C VAL A 8 -3.72 11.18 2.39
N VAL A 9 -2.56 11.54 1.88
CA VAL A 9 -2.27 11.63 0.45
C VAL A 9 -1.26 10.55 0.12
N ALA A 10 -1.54 9.75 -0.93
CA ALA A 10 -0.62 8.71 -1.37
C ALA A 10 -0.12 8.97 -2.79
N LEU A 11 1.15 8.63 -3.05
CA LEU A 11 1.75 8.65 -4.37
C LEU A 11 2.16 7.23 -4.77
N GLY A 12 1.80 6.86 -5.99
CA GLY A 12 2.24 5.59 -6.57
C GLY A 12 1.43 5.17 -7.79
N GLU A 13 1.30 3.86 -7.97
CA GLU A 13 0.58 3.25 -9.07
C GLU A 13 -0.90 3.02 -8.74
N VAL A 14 -1.73 3.15 -9.77
CA VAL A 14 -3.00 2.46 -9.92
C VAL A 14 -3.00 1.79 -11.29
N LEU A 15 -3.54 0.59 -11.36
CA LEU A 15 -3.45 -0.29 -12.52
C LEU A 15 -4.66 -1.24 -12.59
N ILE A 16 -4.75 -2.02 -13.66
CA ILE A 16 -5.76 -3.07 -13.78
C ILE A 16 -5.11 -4.44 -13.58
N ASP A 17 -5.58 -5.17 -12.58
CA ASP A 17 -5.29 -6.58 -12.37
C ASP A 17 -6.32 -7.44 -13.11
N PHE A 18 -5.90 -8.12 -14.18
CA PHE A 18 -6.70 -9.11 -14.87
C PHE A 18 -6.61 -10.45 -14.15
N THR A 19 -7.66 -10.85 -13.44
CA THR A 19 -7.73 -12.13 -12.75
C THR A 19 -8.57 -13.13 -13.55
N GLN A 20 -8.18 -14.41 -13.54
CA GLN A 20 -8.94 -15.44 -14.23
C GLN A 20 -10.35 -15.59 -13.64
N ASN A 21 -11.36 -15.62 -14.51
CA ASN A 21 -12.77 -15.75 -14.12
C ASN A 21 -13.51 -16.81 -14.95
N GLY A 22 -12.96 -18.03 -14.99
CA GLY A 22 -13.54 -19.16 -15.68
C GLY A 22 -13.30 -19.17 -17.20
N LYS A 23 -14.23 -19.81 -17.94
CA LYS A 23 -14.16 -19.95 -19.40
C LYS A 23 -15.47 -19.53 -20.05
N SER A 24 -15.37 -18.97 -21.26
CA SER A 24 -16.50 -18.65 -22.12
C SER A 24 -17.18 -19.91 -22.66
N ALA A 25 -18.35 -19.76 -23.26
CA ALA A 25 -19.04 -20.86 -23.96
C ALA A 25 -18.20 -21.48 -25.10
N GLN A 26 -17.21 -20.75 -25.62
CA GLN A 26 -16.27 -21.20 -26.66
C GLN A 26 -15.01 -21.87 -26.07
N GLY A 27 -14.89 -21.97 -24.74
CA GLY A 27 -13.74 -22.55 -24.05
C GLY A 27 -12.56 -21.57 -23.84
N ASN A 28 -12.69 -20.30 -24.26
CA ASN A 28 -11.67 -19.28 -24.04
C ASN A 28 -11.63 -18.83 -22.58
N GLY A 29 -10.43 -18.54 -22.04
CA GLY A 29 -10.28 -17.95 -20.72
C GLY A 29 -10.98 -16.59 -20.61
N LEU A 30 -11.71 -16.39 -19.54
CA LEU A 30 -12.30 -15.10 -19.17
C LEU A 30 -11.43 -14.45 -18.09
N PHE A 31 -11.29 -13.14 -18.18
CA PHE A 31 -10.58 -12.34 -17.19
C PHE A 31 -11.48 -11.22 -16.68
N GLU A 32 -11.44 -11.00 -15.40
CA GLU A 32 -12.08 -9.88 -14.75
C GLU A 32 -11.06 -8.74 -14.58
N ALA A 33 -11.42 -7.54 -15.03
CA ALA A 33 -10.58 -6.35 -14.91
C ALA A 33 -10.80 -5.71 -13.52
N ASN A 34 -9.91 -5.96 -12.60
CA ASN A 34 -9.99 -5.45 -11.24
C ASN A 34 -9.10 -4.21 -11.07
N PRO A 35 -9.66 -3.04 -10.71
CA PRO A 35 -8.86 -1.91 -10.28
C PRO A 35 -8.03 -2.26 -9.06
N GLY A 36 -6.73 -1.94 -9.09
CA GLY A 36 -5.75 -2.25 -8.06
C GLY A 36 -4.63 -1.21 -8.00
N GLY A 37 -3.60 -1.53 -7.24
CA GLY A 37 -2.46 -0.67 -6.94
C GLY A 37 -2.38 -0.39 -5.44
N ALA A 38 -1.22 -0.70 -4.83
CA ALA A 38 -1.09 -0.71 -3.38
C ALA A 38 -1.45 0.63 -2.72
N PRO A 39 -0.98 1.80 -3.20
CA PRO A 39 -1.36 3.07 -2.57
C PRO A 39 -2.85 3.37 -2.70
N GLY A 40 -3.47 3.02 -3.85
CA GLY A 40 -4.92 3.13 -4.04
C GLY A 40 -5.71 2.26 -3.06
N ASN A 41 -5.26 1.03 -2.83
CA ASN A 41 -5.86 0.11 -1.87
C ASN A 41 -5.82 0.65 -0.44
N VAL A 42 -4.68 1.22 -0.02
CA VAL A 42 -4.55 1.90 1.29
C VAL A 42 -5.56 3.03 1.42
N LEU A 43 -5.68 3.89 0.40
CA LEU A 43 -6.62 5.01 0.43
C LEU A 43 -8.09 4.56 0.44
N ALA A 44 -8.44 3.51 -0.31
CA ALA A 44 -9.80 2.96 -0.33
C ALA A 44 -10.22 2.42 1.05
N MET A 45 -9.33 1.69 1.72
CA MET A 45 -9.58 1.21 3.08
C MET A 45 -9.74 2.38 4.05
N LEU A 46 -8.87 3.39 3.99
CA LEU A 46 -8.96 4.59 4.83
C LEU A 46 -10.28 5.36 4.63
N ASN A 47 -10.77 5.46 3.38
CA ASN A 47 -12.07 6.07 3.12
C ASN A 47 -13.23 5.29 3.76
N ASN A 48 -13.18 3.95 3.73
CA ASN A 48 -14.17 3.11 4.42
C ASN A 48 -14.11 3.28 5.96
N LEU A 49 -12.97 3.75 6.48
CA LEU A 49 -12.78 4.11 7.89
C LEU A 49 -13.14 5.59 8.18
N GLY A 50 -13.69 6.32 7.19
CA GLY A 50 -14.13 7.71 7.34
C GLY A 50 -13.02 8.75 7.21
N LYS A 51 -11.83 8.40 6.71
CA LYS A 51 -10.73 9.34 6.48
C LYS A 51 -10.87 10.00 5.11
N LYS A 52 -10.41 11.24 4.99
CA LYS A 52 -10.37 11.98 3.73
C LYS A 52 -9.03 11.78 3.04
N THR A 53 -9.06 11.24 1.82
CA THR A 53 -7.85 10.83 1.09
C THR A 53 -7.75 11.42 -0.31
N SER A 54 -6.53 11.52 -0.85
CA SER A 54 -6.29 11.89 -2.25
C SER A 54 -5.09 11.12 -2.82
N PHE A 55 -5.12 10.91 -4.13
CA PHE A 55 -4.14 10.11 -4.85
C PHE A 55 -3.30 10.98 -5.80
N ILE A 56 -1.98 10.75 -5.81
CA ILE A 56 -1.02 11.33 -6.76
C ILE A 56 -0.49 10.20 -7.63
N GLY A 57 -0.62 10.34 -8.95
CA GLY A 57 -0.13 9.34 -9.90
C GLY A 57 -0.45 9.67 -11.32
N LYS A 58 -0.22 8.72 -12.21
CA LYS A 58 -0.49 8.87 -13.63
C LYS A 58 -1.03 7.59 -14.24
N VAL A 59 -2.05 7.70 -15.08
CA VAL A 59 -2.64 6.61 -15.87
C VAL A 59 -2.74 7.03 -17.33
N GLY A 60 -2.89 6.09 -18.24
CA GLY A 60 -3.10 6.43 -19.66
C GLY A 60 -4.44 7.13 -19.90
N ASN A 61 -4.48 8.04 -20.85
CA ASN A 61 -5.73 8.56 -21.40
C ASN A 61 -6.38 7.51 -22.32
N ASP A 62 -6.83 6.43 -21.68
CA ASP A 62 -7.45 5.27 -22.32
C ASP A 62 -8.60 4.73 -21.46
N GLN A 63 -9.31 3.71 -21.97
CA GLN A 63 -10.48 3.14 -21.29
C GLN A 63 -10.18 2.67 -19.87
N PHE A 64 -8.99 2.11 -19.63
CA PHE A 64 -8.61 1.61 -18.30
C PHE A 64 -8.21 2.75 -17.36
N GLY A 65 -7.49 3.76 -17.85
CA GLY A 65 -7.14 4.93 -17.05
C GLY A 65 -8.37 5.73 -16.62
N LEU A 66 -9.33 5.91 -17.53
CA LEU A 66 -10.62 6.55 -17.22
C LEU A 66 -11.43 5.73 -16.20
N MET A 67 -11.48 4.39 -16.36
CA MET A 67 -12.13 3.49 -15.40
C MET A 67 -11.48 3.56 -14.02
N LEU A 68 -10.15 3.65 -13.93
CA LEU A 68 -9.43 3.80 -12.66
C LEU A 68 -9.77 5.13 -11.99
N LYS A 69 -9.77 6.23 -12.76
CA LYS A 69 -10.14 7.55 -12.26
C LYS A 69 -11.56 7.56 -11.70
N GLU A 70 -12.53 7.09 -12.49
CA GLU A 70 -13.94 6.98 -12.06
C GLU A 70 -14.09 6.10 -10.82
N THR A 71 -13.30 5.02 -10.72
CA THR A 71 -13.32 4.15 -9.55
C THR A 71 -12.83 4.86 -8.30
N LEU A 72 -11.69 5.57 -8.37
CA LEU A 72 -11.16 6.34 -7.25
C LEU A 72 -12.16 7.42 -6.79
N GLU A 73 -12.72 8.18 -7.74
CA GLU A 73 -13.73 9.21 -7.48
C GLU A 73 -15.00 8.62 -6.84
N GLY A 74 -15.46 7.47 -7.36
CA GLY A 74 -16.61 6.74 -6.83
C GLY A 74 -16.42 6.22 -5.41
N LEU A 75 -15.16 5.97 -5.01
CA LEU A 75 -14.78 5.62 -3.64
C LEU A 75 -14.54 6.84 -2.75
N GLY A 76 -14.67 8.08 -3.27
CA GLY A 76 -14.44 9.31 -2.53
C GLY A 76 -12.97 9.69 -2.36
N ILE A 77 -12.07 9.07 -3.13
CA ILE A 77 -10.64 9.41 -3.15
C ILE A 77 -10.45 10.60 -4.09
N GLY A 78 -9.79 11.67 -3.62
CA GLY A 78 -9.45 12.83 -4.45
C GLY A 78 -8.51 12.45 -5.60
N THR A 79 -8.80 12.97 -6.80
CA THR A 79 -8.04 12.69 -8.03
C THR A 79 -7.45 13.95 -8.65
N GLU A 80 -7.31 15.03 -7.87
CA GLU A 80 -6.84 16.34 -8.33
C GLU A 80 -5.44 16.26 -8.95
N ASN A 81 -4.63 15.30 -8.51
CA ASN A 81 -3.28 15.05 -9.05
C ASN A 81 -3.15 13.64 -9.67
N LEU A 82 -4.23 13.07 -10.17
CA LEU A 82 -4.19 11.92 -11.07
C LEU A 82 -4.10 12.41 -12.51
N MET A 83 -2.89 12.31 -13.08
CA MET A 83 -2.61 12.77 -14.44
C MET A 83 -3.05 11.75 -15.48
N LEU A 84 -3.49 12.21 -16.64
CA LEU A 84 -3.76 11.37 -17.82
C LEU A 84 -2.62 11.53 -18.82
N ASP A 85 -2.05 10.42 -19.28
CA ASP A 85 -0.98 10.39 -20.28
C ASP A 85 -1.56 10.06 -21.65
N ASP A 86 -1.34 10.94 -22.64
CA ASP A 86 -1.87 10.76 -24.00
C ASP A 86 -1.03 9.78 -24.86
N GLU A 87 0.22 9.52 -24.46
CA GLU A 87 1.17 8.73 -25.23
C GLU A 87 1.34 7.31 -24.68
N VAL A 88 1.44 7.19 -23.35
CA VAL A 88 1.70 5.92 -22.66
C VAL A 88 0.43 5.35 -22.05
N ARG A 89 0.22 4.04 -22.28
CA ARG A 89 -1.00 3.35 -21.83
C ARG A 89 -0.98 3.02 -20.36
N THR A 90 -2.18 2.83 -19.80
CA THR A 90 -2.39 2.35 -18.45
C THR A 90 -1.69 1.01 -18.23
N THR A 91 -1.01 0.86 -17.10
CA THR A 91 -0.38 -0.40 -16.70
C THR A 91 -1.44 -1.48 -16.48
N LEU A 92 -1.15 -2.68 -17.00
CA LEU A 92 -1.96 -3.87 -16.78
C LEU A 92 -1.10 -4.96 -16.14
N ALA A 93 -1.70 -5.75 -15.26
CA ALA A 93 -1.13 -6.97 -14.71
C ALA A 93 -2.08 -8.14 -14.98
N PHE A 94 -1.56 -9.28 -15.42
CA PHE A 94 -2.31 -10.51 -15.53
C PHE A 94 -1.91 -11.44 -14.41
N VAL A 95 -2.87 -11.86 -13.61
CA VAL A 95 -2.65 -12.76 -12.49
C VAL A 95 -2.95 -14.18 -12.97
N HIS A 96 -1.93 -15.01 -12.98
CA HIS A 96 -2.02 -16.44 -13.28
C HIS A 96 -2.06 -17.21 -11.96
N THR A 97 -3.14 -17.91 -11.71
CA THR A 97 -3.26 -18.79 -10.53
C THR A 97 -3.02 -20.23 -10.99
N PHE A 98 -2.07 -20.91 -10.36
CA PHE A 98 -1.76 -22.32 -10.60
C PHE A 98 -2.69 -23.24 -9.78
N GLU A 99 -2.72 -24.53 -10.15
CA GLU A 99 -3.57 -25.54 -9.48
C GLU A 99 -3.22 -25.76 -7.99
N ASP A 100 -1.97 -25.50 -7.61
CA ASP A 100 -1.48 -25.57 -6.23
C ASP A 100 -1.81 -24.32 -5.40
N GLY A 101 -2.43 -23.30 -6.04
CA GLY A 101 -2.80 -22.02 -5.44
C GLY A 101 -1.70 -20.96 -5.48
N ASP A 102 -0.55 -21.27 -6.06
CA ASP A 102 0.51 -20.30 -6.32
C ASP A 102 0.12 -19.33 -7.44
N ARG A 103 0.81 -18.20 -7.54
CA ARG A 103 0.49 -17.12 -8.46
C ARG A 103 1.72 -16.60 -9.17
N ASP A 104 1.55 -16.29 -10.43
CA ASP A 104 2.51 -15.55 -11.24
C ASP A 104 1.85 -14.30 -11.83
N PHE A 105 2.65 -13.26 -12.03
CA PHE A 105 2.20 -11.98 -12.56
C PHE A 105 2.92 -11.65 -13.86
N SER A 106 2.14 -11.39 -14.90
CA SER A 106 2.66 -10.84 -16.15
C SER A 106 2.31 -9.35 -16.24
N PHE A 107 3.32 -8.49 -16.12
CA PHE A 107 3.12 -7.04 -16.17
C PHE A 107 3.27 -6.50 -17.59
N TYR A 108 2.31 -5.72 -18.02
CA TYR A 108 2.35 -4.89 -19.23
C TYR A 108 2.63 -3.45 -18.80
N ARG A 109 3.90 -3.19 -18.46
CA ARG A 109 4.43 -1.96 -17.85
C ARG A 109 5.81 -1.61 -18.43
N ASN A 110 5.93 -1.55 -19.78
CA ASN A 110 7.21 -1.28 -20.43
C ASN A 110 7.09 -0.30 -21.61
N PRO A 111 6.93 1.03 -21.35
CA PRO A 111 6.56 1.64 -20.08
C PRO A 111 5.07 1.54 -19.80
N GLY A 112 4.67 1.69 -18.53
CA GLY A 112 3.31 2.01 -18.13
C GLY A 112 3.18 3.49 -17.79
N ALA A 113 1.98 4.06 -17.90
CA ALA A 113 1.77 5.48 -17.65
C ALA A 113 2.14 5.92 -16.23
N ASP A 114 2.00 5.04 -15.24
CA ASP A 114 2.41 5.28 -13.86
C ASP A 114 3.92 5.55 -13.71
N MET A 115 4.75 5.05 -14.64
CA MET A 115 6.20 5.32 -14.68
C MET A 115 6.53 6.71 -15.21
N MET A 116 5.56 7.38 -15.87
CA MET A 116 5.75 8.64 -16.60
C MET A 116 5.38 9.88 -15.79
N LEU A 117 5.02 9.72 -14.51
CA LEU A 117 4.80 10.86 -13.63
C LEU A 117 6.11 11.63 -13.46
N ARG A 118 6.07 12.94 -13.69
CA ARG A 118 7.25 13.82 -13.60
C ARG A 118 7.20 14.66 -12.31
N ALA A 119 8.37 15.10 -11.87
CA ALA A 119 8.50 15.95 -10.68
C ALA A 119 7.74 17.28 -10.79
N ASP A 120 7.65 17.86 -11.98
CA ASP A 120 6.91 19.12 -12.22
C ASP A 120 5.38 18.95 -12.25
N GLU A 121 4.88 17.70 -12.34
CA GLU A 121 3.46 17.37 -12.28
C GLU A 121 2.95 17.14 -10.84
N VAL A 122 3.86 17.02 -9.86
CA VAL A 122 3.50 16.83 -8.46
C VAL A 122 3.02 18.15 -7.85
N GLN A 123 1.75 18.17 -7.40
CA GLN A 123 1.15 19.33 -6.74
C GLN A 123 1.60 19.39 -5.26
N GLU A 124 2.51 20.31 -4.95
CA GLU A 124 3.09 20.43 -3.62
C GLU A 124 2.05 20.78 -2.55
N GLU A 125 1.09 21.65 -2.88
CA GLU A 125 0.02 22.09 -1.98
C GLU A 125 -0.85 20.91 -1.52
N LEU A 126 -1.05 19.90 -2.37
CA LEU A 126 -1.80 18.70 -2.02
C LEU A 126 -1.07 17.92 -0.91
N ILE A 127 0.24 17.72 -1.06
CA ILE A 127 1.07 17.05 -0.06
C ILE A 127 1.10 17.86 1.26
N GLN A 128 1.31 19.19 1.17
CA GLN A 128 1.34 20.08 2.32
C GLN A 128 0.03 20.08 3.11
N SER A 129 -1.10 19.80 2.43
CA SER A 129 -2.43 19.73 3.02
C SER A 129 -2.74 18.38 3.70
N ALA A 130 -1.86 17.38 3.58
CA ALA A 130 -2.04 16.06 4.19
C ALA A 130 -1.52 16.01 5.64
N ARG A 131 -2.09 15.12 6.47
CA ARG A 131 -1.54 14.75 7.77
C ARG A 131 -0.48 13.66 7.62
N ILE A 132 -0.72 12.69 6.72
CA ILE A 132 0.22 11.62 6.36
C ILE A 132 0.41 11.63 4.84
N PHE A 133 1.65 11.48 4.39
CA PHE A 133 2.01 11.14 3.02
C PHE A 133 2.44 9.68 2.97
N HIS A 134 1.80 8.88 2.09
CA HIS A 134 2.07 7.46 1.95
C HIS A 134 2.64 7.13 0.58
N PHE A 135 3.62 6.22 0.52
CA PHE A 135 4.21 5.75 -0.74
C PHE A 135 4.74 4.32 -0.63
N GLY A 136 4.99 3.71 -1.79
CA GLY A 136 5.65 2.42 -1.94
C GLY A 136 6.77 2.48 -2.98
N THR A 137 7.42 1.34 -3.24
CA THR A 137 8.60 1.33 -4.12
C THR A 137 8.29 1.21 -5.61
N LEU A 138 7.06 0.88 -6.03
CA LEU A 138 6.73 0.84 -7.45
C LEU A 138 6.90 2.21 -8.13
N SER A 139 6.66 3.30 -7.39
CA SER A 139 6.94 4.66 -7.86
C SER A 139 8.43 5.03 -7.85
N MET A 140 9.33 4.08 -7.59
CA MET A 140 10.78 4.26 -7.61
C MET A 140 11.49 3.36 -8.62
N THR A 141 10.74 2.56 -9.40
CA THR A 141 11.27 1.59 -10.37
C THR A 141 11.77 2.21 -11.67
N HIS A 142 11.43 3.46 -11.96
CA HIS A 142 11.79 4.18 -13.20
C HIS A 142 12.18 5.62 -12.90
N ASP A 143 13.13 6.15 -13.64
CA ASP A 143 13.76 7.45 -13.35
C ASP A 143 12.74 8.61 -13.28
N GLY A 144 11.75 8.66 -14.18
CA GLY A 144 10.74 9.74 -14.20
C GLY A 144 9.94 9.79 -12.90
N VAL A 145 9.25 8.69 -12.56
CA VAL A 145 8.42 8.61 -11.35
C VAL A 145 9.25 8.60 -10.07
N ARG A 146 10.51 8.14 -10.14
CA ARG A 146 11.47 8.19 -9.02
C ARG A 146 11.76 9.63 -8.61
N GLU A 147 12.03 10.51 -9.57
CA GLU A 147 12.26 11.93 -9.29
C GLU A 147 10.99 12.63 -8.79
N ALA A 148 9.81 12.25 -9.28
CA ALA A 148 8.53 12.71 -8.75
C ALA A 148 8.33 12.29 -7.29
N THR A 149 8.65 11.03 -6.96
CA THR A 149 8.56 10.50 -5.60
C THR A 149 9.56 11.18 -4.66
N LYS A 150 10.80 11.37 -5.08
CA LYS A 150 11.83 12.11 -4.30
C LYS A 150 11.38 13.53 -4.00
N LYS A 151 10.88 14.26 -5.01
CA LYS A 151 10.32 15.59 -4.80
C LYS A 151 9.18 15.59 -3.80
N ALA A 152 8.25 14.63 -3.92
CA ALA A 152 7.12 14.53 -3.00
C ALA A 152 7.58 14.29 -1.55
N LEU A 153 8.59 13.43 -1.35
CA LEU A 153 9.20 13.18 -0.04
C LEU A 153 9.86 14.43 0.55
N ASP A 154 10.60 15.19 -0.27
CA ASP A 154 11.21 16.43 0.17
C ASP A 154 10.17 17.46 0.60
N VAL A 155 9.08 17.61 -0.17
CA VAL A 155 7.96 18.50 0.17
C VAL A 155 7.28 18.05 1.47
N ALA A 156 6.99 16.76 1.63
CA ALA A 156 6.36 16.21 2.83
C ALA A 156 7.23 16.49 4.08
N LYS A 157 8.53 16.18 3.99
CA LYS A 157 9.49 16.40 5.07
C LYS A 157 9.64 17.89 5.42
N ALA A 158 9.79 18.76 4.43
CA ALA A 158 9.91 20.20 4.65
C ALA A 158 8.67 20.82 5.27
N SER A 159 7.50 20.24 5.04
CA SER A 159 6.20 20.70 5.54
C SER A 159 5.77 20.04 6.86
N GLY A 160 6.60 19.16 7.43
CA GLY A 160 6.29 18.43 8.66
C GLY A 160 5.09 17.49 8.50
N VAL A 161 4.87 16.95 7.32
CA VAL A 161 3.89 15.90 7.05
C VAL A 161 4.51 14.57 7.45
N MET A 162 3.78 13.77 8.21
CA MET A 162 4.22 12.43 8.62
C MET A 162 4.33 11.53 7.39
N ILE A 163 5.40 10.73 7.29
CA ILE A 163 5.66 9.91 6.11
C ILE A 163 5.51 8.43 6.44
N SER A 164 4.59 7.76 5.75
CA SER A 164 4.36 6.32 5.81
C SER A 164 4.95 5.63 4.59
N PHE A 165 5.69 4.56 4.81
CA PHE A 165 6.33 3.78 3.77
C PHE A 165 5.97 2.30 3.89
N ASP A 166 5.54 1.70 2.78
CA ASP A 166 5.46 0.26 2.57
C ASP A 166 6.34 -0.08 1.35
N PRO A 167 7.51 -0.72 1.50
CA PRO A 167 8.34 -1.10 0.37
C PRO A 167 7.55 -1.85 -0.71
N ASN A 168 6.74 -2.80 -0.29
CA ASN A 168 5.85 -3.59 -1.15
C ASN A 168 6.58 -4.08 -2.41
N LEU A 169 7.73 -4.70 -2.18
CA LEU A 169 8.68 -5.10 -3.22
C LEU A 169 8.04 -6.03 -4.26
N ARG A 170 8.23 -5.69 -5.52
CA ARG A 170 7.87 -6.54 -6.66
C ARG A 170 9.13 -6.77 -7.49
N GLU A 171 9.89 -7.81 -7.12
CA GLU A 171 11.20 -8.13 -7.73
C GLU A 171 11.20 -8.10 -9.26
N PRO A 172 10.18 -8.68 -9.98
CA PRO A 172 10.18 -8.67 -11.45
C PRO A 172 10.10 -7.29 -12.10
N LEU A 173 9.76 -6.24 -11.34
CA LEU A 173 9.64 -4.87 -11.85
C LEU A 173 10.92 -4.05 -11.72
N TRP A 174 11.97 -4.63 -11.13
CA TRP A 174 13.26 -3.96 -10.93
C TRP A 174 14.29 -4.45 -11.94
N LYS A 175 15.23 -3.58 -12.31
CA LYS A 175 16.38 -3.96 -13.15
C LYS A 175 17.35 -4.89 -12.40
N SER A 176 17.44 -4.70 -11.07
CA SER A 176 18.19 -5.57 -10.16
C SER A 176 17.69 -5.39 -8.72
N LEU A 177 17.94 -6.40 -7.88
CA LEU A 177 17.66 -6.32 -6.44
C LEU A 177 18.57 -5.30 -5.73
N ASP A 178 19.75 -5.02 -6.26
CA ASP A 178 20.64 -3.98 -5.73
C ASP A 178 20.02 -2.59 -5.94
N GLU A 179 19.46 -2.31 -7.12
CA GLU A 179 18.73 -1.07 -7.37
C GLU A 179 17.49 -0.95 -6.46
N ALA A 180 16.73 -2.03 -6.32
CA ALA A 180 15.60 -2.08 -5.40
C ALA A 180 16.03 -1.74 -3.96
N LYS A 181 17.10 -2.34 -3.49
CA LYS A 181 17.66 -2.11 -2.14
C LYS A 181 18.09 -0.66 -1.94
N GLU A 182 18.76 -0.07 -2.93
CA GLU A 182 19.15 1.34 -2.90
C GLU A 182 17.93 2.25 -2.73
N GLN A 183 16.86 2.01 -3.47
CA GLN A 183 15.65 2.84 -3.39
C GLN A 183 14.86 2.59 -2.10
N VAL A 184 14.82 1.37 -1.57
CA VAL A 184 14.24 1.09 -0.24
C VAL A 184 15.03 1.85 0.83
N LEU A 185 16.37 1.77 0.83
CA LEU A 185 17.22 2.50 1.77
C LEU A 185 17.03 4.02 1.67
N TYR A 186 16.84 4.55 0.44
CA TYR A 186 16.50 5.96 0.25
C TYR A 186 15.17 6.31 0.90
N GLY A 187 14.11 5.52 0.66
CA GLY A 187 12.79 5.73 1.26
C GLY A 187 12.80 5.71 2.78
N LEU A 188 13.58 4.81 3.39
CA LEU A 188 13.72 4.72 4.85
C LEU A 188 14.20 6.05 5.48
N GLN A 189 15.04 6.85 4.78
CA GLN A 189 15.56 8.12 5.32
C GLN A 189 14.49 9.18 5.59
N TYR A 190 13.32 9.01 4.99
CA TYR A 190 12.18 9.93 5.14
C TYR A 190 11.10 9.39 6.09
N THR A 191 11.15 8.09 6.40
CA THR A 191 10.04 7.33 6.99
C THR A 191 9.85 7.59 8.49
N ASP A 192 8.60 7.83 8.90
CA ASP A 192 8.13 7.90 10.29
C ASP A 192 7.37 6.62 10.68
N ILE A 193 6.63 6.03 9.73
CA ILE A 193 5.89 4.78 9.91
C ILE A 193 6.30 3.83 8.80
N LEU A 194 6.94 2.72 9.16
CA LEU A 194 7.32 1.66 8.23
C LEU A 194 6.40 0.46 8.43
N LYS A 195 5.72 0.04 7.36
CA LYS A 195 5.19 -1.33 7.29
C LYS A 195 6.10 -2.12 6.36
N ILE A 196 6.55 -3.29 6.80
CA ILE A 196 7.42 -4.19 6.03
C ILE A 196 6.96 -5.62 6.26
N SER A 197 7.07 -6.48 5.23
CA SER A 197 6.76 -7.91 5.38
C SER A 197 7.95 -8.70 5.94
N ASP A 198 7.66 -9.91 6.42
CA ASP A 198 8.65 -10.89 6.87
C ASP A 198 9.76 -11.15 5.83
N ASN A 199 9.38 -11.42 4.58
CA ASN A 199 10.33 -11.66 3.50
C ASN A 199 11.17 -10.41 3.17
N GLU A 200 10.54 -9.23 3.18
CA GLU A 200 11.23 -7.97 2.89
C GLU A 200 12.25 -7.60 3.96
N ILE A 201 11.94 -7.80 5.24
CA ILE A 201 12.90 -7.50 6.31
C ILE A 201 14.09 -8.45 6.25
N GLN A 202 13.87 -9.75 5.97
CA GLN A 202 14.95 -10.72 5.78
C GLN A 202 15.82 -10.36 4.57
N TRP A 203 15.20 -10.04 3.43
CA TRP A 203 15.92 -9.61 2.23
C TRP A 203 16.74 -8.32 2.46
N LEU A 204 16.16 -7.34 3.13
CA LEU A 204 16.79 -6.04 3.33
C LEU A 204 17.98 -6.12 4.29
N THR A 205 17.85 -6.87 5.39
CA THR A 205 18.79 -6.89 6.53
C THR A 205 19.69 -8.11 6.57
N GLY A 206 19.26 -9.22 5.94
CA GLY A 206 19.92 -10.52 6.02
C GLY A 206 19.68 -11.25 7.34
N GLU A 207 18.76 -10.76 8.21
CA GLU A 207 18.43 -11.36 9.48
C GLU A 207 17.17 -12.23 9.39
N GLU A 208 17.22 -13.43 9.97
CA GLU A 208 16.04 -14.30 10.10
C GLU A 208 15.16 -13.87 11.27
N ASP A 209 15.75 -13.37 12.36
CA ASP A 209 15.01 -12.82 13.49
C ASP A 209 14.55 -11.39 13.19
N TYR A 210 13.25 -11.18 13.27
CA TYR A 210 12.63 -9.88 12.94
C TYR A 210 13.05 -8.77 13.90
N THR A 211 13.35 -9.07 15.17
CA THR A 211 13.82 -8.07 16.14
C THR A 211 15.23 -7.60 15.81
N GLU A 212 16.11 -8.52 15.42
CA GLU A 212 17.45 -8.17 14.95
C GLU A 212 17.39 -7.41 13.61
N GLY A 213 16.47 -7.82 12.71
CA GLY A 213 16.20 -7.08 11.48
C GLY A 213 15.74 -5.64 11.73
N VAL A 214 14.79 -5.44 12.67
CA VAL A 214 14.34 -4.11 13.06
C VAL A 214 15.44 -3.26 13.69
N LYS A 215 16.33 -3.86 14.51
CA LYS A 215 17.50 -3.16 15.05
C LYS A 215 18.40 -2.64 13.94
N LYS A 216 18.72 -3.49 12.94
CA LYS A 216 19.51 -3.06 11.76
C LYS A 216 18.83 -1.92 10.99
N ILE A 217 17.51 -1.98 10.80
CA ILE A 217 16.76 -0.88 10.17
C ILE A 217 16.91 0.40 11.00
N ARG A 218 16.75 0.32 12.32
CA ARG A 218 16.89 1.47 13.23
C ARG A 218 18.31 2.04 13.29
N GLU A 219 19.33 1.23 13.08
CA GLU A 219 20.72 1.70 12.91
C GLU A 219 20.89 2.55 11.63
N MET A 220 20.16 2.22 10.55
CA MET A 220 20.19 2.99 9.30
C MET A 220 19.37 4.28 9.43
N LYS A 221 18.24 4.22 10.12
CA LYS A 221 17.31 5.32 10.37
C LYS A 221 16.46 5.01 11.61
N ASP A 222 16.48 5.92 12.55
CA ASP A 222 15.58 5.86 13.71
C ASP A 222 14.14 6.12 13.25
N ILE A 223 13.36 5.02 13.10
CA ILE A 223 11.97 5.03 12.68
C ILE A 223 11.10 4.79 13.92
N PRO A 224 10.22 5.74 14.28
CA PRO A 224 9.41 5.66 15.49
C PRO A 224 8.51 4.42 15.57
N LEU A 225 7.85 4.06 14.47
CA LEU A 225 6.92 2.92 14.41
C LEU A 225 7.26 2.01 13.22
N ILE A 226 7.60 0.76 13.53
CA ILE A 226 7.85 -0.29 12.52
C ILE A 226 6.85 -1.43 12.74
N LEU A 227 6.13 -1.80 11.68
CA LEU A 227 5.18 -2.90 11.64
C LEU A 227 5.75 -4.02 10.77
N VAL A 228 5.84 -5.22 11.30
CA VAL A 228 6.19 -6.42 10.53
C VAL A 228 4.94 -7.26 10.33
N SER A 229 4.51 -7.42 9.07
CA SER A 229 3.45 -8.35 8.70
C SER A 229 4.03 -9.71 8.37
N MET A 230 3.54 -10.77 9.03
CA MET A 230 4.11 -12.12 9.01
C MET A 230 3.09 -13.13 8.44
N GLY A 231 2.22 -12.70 7.56
CA GLY A 231 1.22 -13.55 6.91
C GLY A 231 0.42 -14.39 7.89
N LYS A 232 0.58 -15.72 7.82
CA LYS A 232 -0.13 -16.69 8.68
C LYS A 232 0.34 -16.69 10.14
N GLU A 233 1.42 -16.00 10.46
CA GLU A 233 1.94 -15.87 11.82
C GLU A 233 1.40 -14.62 12.53
N GLY A 234 0.74 -13.72 11.80
CA GLY A 234 0.14 -12.50 12.33
C GLY A 234 0.98 -11.25 12.08
N SER A 235 1.16 -10.42 13.10
CA SER A 235 1.88 -9.17 12.96
C SER A 235 2.56 -8.75 14.24
N ARG A 236 3.59 -7.89 14.10
CA ARG A 236 4.37 -7.36 15.21
C ARG A 236 4.59 -5.86 15.03
N ALA A 237 4.42 -5.10 16.10
CA ALA A 237 4.73 -3.67 16.15
C ALA A 237 5.94 -3.42 17.04
N TYR A 238 6.83 -2.56 16.58
CA TYR A 238 7.99 -2.07 17.31
C TYR A 238 7.85 -0.54 17.46
N TYR A 239 7.66 -0.10 18.69
CA TYR A 239 7.50 1.32 19.01
C TYR A 239 8.28 1.65 20.28
N LYS A 240 9.28 2.57 20.19
CA LYS A 240 10.22 2.79 21.30
C LYS A 240 10.85 1.46 21.73
N ASP A 241 10.78 1.12 23.01
CA ASP A 241 11.26 -0.14 23.59
C ASP A 241 10.17 -1.24 23.61
N MET A 242 8.96 -0.94 23.16
CA MET A 242 7.85 -1.90 23.13
C MET A 242 7.89 -2.76 21.90
N ILE A 243 7.64 -4.06 22.09
CA ILE A 243 7.40 -5.06 21.04
C ILE A 243 6.06 -5.70 21.35
N VAL A 244 5.09 -5.53 20.46
CA VAL A 244 3.73 -6.05 20.64
C VAL A 244 3.38 -6.95 19.48
N GLU A 245 2.86 -8.13 19.77
CA GLU A 245 2.43 -9.12 18.78
C GLU A 245 0.91 -9.29 18.78
N ALA A 246 0.34 -9.52 17.60
CA ALA A 246 -1.03 -9.93 17.45
C ALA A 246 -1.13 -11.16 16.54
N LYS A 247 -1.98 -12.11 16.96
CA LYS A 247 -2.24 -13.34 16.21
C LYS A 247 -3.01 -13.03 14.92
N PRO A 248 -2.86 -13.87 13.88
CA PRO A 248 -3.65 -13.75 12.67
C PRO A 248 -5.08 -14.27 12.90
N PHE A 249 -5.99 -13.85 12.03
CA PHE A 249 -7.30 -14.48 11.87
C PHE A 249 -7.28 -15.30 10.57
N LEU A 250 -7.15 -16.61 10.67
CA LEU A 250 -7.04 -17.49 9.51
C LEU A 250 -8.43 -17.85 8.97
N GLN A 251 -8.66 -17.56 7.68
CA GLN A 251 -9.89 -17.89 6.97
C GLN A 251 -9.80 -19.28 6.33
N LYS A 252 -10.89 -20.06 6.44
CA LYS A 252 -11.02 -21.36 5.77
C LYS A 252 -11.37 -21.22 4.28
N ASN A 253 -11.92 -20.07 3.90
CA ASN A 253 -12.43 -19.74 2.57
C ASN A 253 -11.62 -18.61 1.91
N THR A 254 -10.32 -18.59 2.14
CA THR A 254 -9.40 -17.67 1.45
C THR A 254 -9.53 -17.86 -0.06
N ILE A 255 -9.82 -16.79 -0.79
CA ILE A 255 -9.90 -16.74 -2.25
C ILE A 255 -8.59 -16.21 -2.80
N GLU A 256 -8.14 -15.05 -2.28
CA GLU A 256 -6.88 -14.43 -2.67
C GLU A 256 -6.34 -13.54 -1.55
N THR A 257 -5.05 -13.17 -1.66
CA THR A 257 -4.38 -12.33 -0.65
C THR A 257 -4.09 -10.92 -1.13
N THR A 258 -4.58 -10.56 -2.33
CA THR A 258 -4.41 -9.21 -2.90
C THR A 258 -5.01 -8.17 -1.97
N GLY A 259 -4.25 -7.12 -1.67
CA GLY A 259 -4.68 -6.02 -0.81
C GLY A 259 -4.65 -6.30 0.69
N ALA A 260 -4.29 -7.51 1.17
CA ALA A 260 -4.24 -7.79 2.60
C ALA A 260 -3.20 -6.93 3.34
N GLY A 261 -2.00 -6.79 2.77
CA GLY A 261 -0.95 -5.91 3.30
C GLY A 261 -1.36 -4.45 3.30
N ASP A 262 -2.01 -3.99 2.22
CA ASP A 262 -2.49 -2.62 2.08
C ASP A 262 -3.61 -2.31 3.08
N THR A 263 -4.54 -3.27 3.27
CA THR A 263 -5.61 -3.21 4.28
C THR A 263 -5.01 -3.12 5.69
N PHE A 264 -4.03 -3.96 6.00
CA PHE A 264 -3.30 -3.90 7.26
C PHE A 264 -2.66 -2.52 7.48
N CYS A 265 -1.90 -2.03 6.49
CA CYS A 265 -1.23 -0.72 6.54
C CYS A 265 -2.24 0.41 6.79
N ALA A 266 -3.35 0.44 6.05
CA ALA A 266 -4.39 1.45 6.19
C ALA A 266 -4.98 1.52 7.62
N ASN A 267 -5.21 0.37 8.26
CA ASN A 267 -5.74 0.33 9.62
C ASN A 267 -4.72 0.85 10.65
N ILE A 268 -3.42 0.61 10.44
CA ILE A 268 -2.36 1.22 11.24
C ILE A 268 -2.38 2.74 11.09
N LEU A 269 -2.44 3.25 9.86
CA LEU A 269 -2.49 4.69 9.60
C LEU A 269 -3.74 5.32 10.20
N ASN A 270 -4.89 4.64 10.12
CA ASN A 270 -6.13 5.08 10.75
C ASN A 270 -5.95 5.24 12.26
N TYR A 271 -5.38 4.25 12.95
CA TYR A 271 -5.16 4.29 14.39
C TYR A 271 -4.22 5.44 14.79
N VAL A 272 -3.11 5.62 14.04
CA VAL A 272 -2.16 6.72 14.27
C VAL A 272 -2.82 8.09 14.04
N LEU A 273 -3.68 8.23 13.04
CA LEU A 273 -4.42 9.46 12.78
C LEU A 273 -5.35 9.83 13.95
N ASP A 274 -5.97 8.85 14.58
CA ASP A 274 -6.93 9.08 15.66
C ASP A 274 -6.24 9.31 17.03
N ASN A 275 -5.11 8.64 17.30
CA ASN A 275 -4.46 8.64 18.61
C ASN A 275 -3.15 9.45 18.65
N GLY A 276 -2.53 9.74 17.51
CA GLY A 276 -1.22 10.37 17.40
C GLY A 276 -0.07 9.39 17.59
N LEU A 277 1.00 9.56 16.81
CA LEU A 277 2.17 8.68 16.84
C LEU A 277 2.93 8.72 18.17
N GLU A 278 2.95 9.89 18.83
CA GLU A 278 3.71 10.10 20.07
C GLU A 278 3.10 9.42 21.31
N ASN A 279 1.82 9.06 21.25
CA ASN A 279 1.02 8.63 22.40
C ASN A 279 0.66 7.15 22.40
N LEU A 280 1.30 6.34 21.57
CA LEU A 280 0.99 4.91 21.49
C LEU A 280 1.39 4.18 22.77
N THR A 281 0.47 3.34 23.28
CA THR A 281 0.66 2.48 24.44
C THR A 281 0.70 1.01 24.01
N GLU A 282 1.18 0.12 24.88
CA GLU A 282 1.20 -1.32 24.60
C GLU A 282 -0.19 -1.88 24.33
N GLU A 283 -1.19 -1.48 25.13
CA GLU A 283 -2.60 -1.87 24.93
C GLU A 283 -3.13 -1.33 23.61
N GLY A 284 -2.87 -0.07 23.28
CA GLY A 284 -3.28 0.56 22.04
C GLY A 284 -2.60 -0.08 20.81
N LEU A 285 -1.32 -0.46 20.90
CA LEU A 285 -0.64 -1.19 19.85
C LEU A 285 -1.27 -2.58 19.65
N LYS A 286 -1.68 -3.26 20.72
CA LYS A 286 -2.36 -4.55 20.65
C LYS A 286 -3.72 -4.44 19.97
N GLU A 287 -4.51 -3.44 20.34
CA GLU A 287 -5.81 -3.13 19.72
C GLU A 287 -5.63 -2.83 18.22
N MET A 288 -4.69 -1.94 17.88
CA MET A 288 -4.35 -1.56 16.52
C MET A 288 -4.02 -2.78 15.65
N LEU A 289 -3.09 -3.64 16.11
CA LEU A 289 -2.68 -4.83 15.37
C LEU A 289 -3.82 -5.84 15.24
N THR A 290 -4.63 -6.04 16.28
CA THR A 290 -5.77 -6.97 16.27
C THR A 290 -6.80 -6.53 15.23
N PHE A 291 -7.16 -5.25 15.21
CA PHE A 291 -8.09 -4.70 14.24
C PHE A 291 -7.52 -4.77 12.81
N ALA A 292 -6.26 -4.44 12.62
CA ALA A 292 -5.60 -4.52 11.32
C ALA A 292 -5.51 -5.95 10.78
N ASN A 293 -5.19 -6.94 11.64
CA ASN A 293 -5.17 -8.37 11.25
C ASN A 293 -6.57 -8.87 10.89
N ALA A 294 -7.62 -8.45 11.61
CA ALA A 294 -9.00 -8.82 11.30
C ALA A 294 -9.42 -8.26 9.93
N ALA A 295 -9.17 -6.98 9.68
CA ALA A 295 -9.48 -6.36 8.39
C ALA A 295 -8.72 -7.02 7.23
N ALA A 296 -7.41 -7.29 7.41
CA ALA A 296 -6.59 -7.99 6.43
C ALA A 296 -7.06 -9.43 6.19
N SER A 297 -7.62 -10.09 7.21
CA SER A 297 -8.22 -11.42 7.07
C SER A 297 -9.51 -11.38 6.23
N ILE A 298 -10.39 -10.42 6.47
CA ILE A 298 -11.68 -10.31 5.76
C ILE A 298 -11.46 -10.14 4.26
N ILE A 299 -10.53 -9.28 3.83
CA ILE A 299 -10.31 -9.04 2.40
C ILE A 299 -9.85 -10.28 1.66
N THR A 300 -9.16 -11.21 2.31
CA THR A 300 -8.71 -12.45 1.67
C THR A 300 -9.85 -13.37 1.22
N THR A 301 -11.06 -13.14 1.68
CA THR A 301 -12.27 -13.88 1.29
C THR A 301 -12.99 -13.30 0.07
N LYS A 302 -12.45 -12.25 -0.52
CA LYS A 302 -13.05 -11.53 -1.65
C LYS A 302 -12.10 -11.52 -2.85
N LYS A 303 -12.63 -11.34 -4.06
CA LYS A 303 -11.84 -11.11 -5.27
C LYS A 303 -11.59 -9.63 -5.49
N GLY A 304 -10.36 -9.30 -5.92
CA GLY A 304 -9.93 -7.93 -6.10
C GLY A 304 -9.58 -7.25 -4.77
N ALA A 305 -9.23 -5.98 -4.80
CA ALA A 305 -8.82 -5.24 -3.62
C ALA A 305 -9.60 -3.92 -3.48
N LEU A 306 -9.37 -2.96 -4.34
CA LEU A 306 -9.77 -1.57 -4.22
C LEU A 306 -11.28 -1.36 -3.95
N LYS A 307 -12.14 -2.13 -4.63
CA LYS A 307 -13.61 -2.04 -4.52
C LYS A 307 -14.22 -2.90 -3.40
N VAL A 308 -13.44 -3.78 -2.78
CA VAL A 308 -13.96 -4.79 -1.83
C VAL A 308 -13.36 -4.67 -0.43
N MET A 309 -12.71 -3.56 -0.14
CA MET A 309 -12.20 -3.24 1.19
C MET A 309 -13.33 -3.34 2.24
N PRO A 310 -13.08 -3.96 3.41
CA PRO A 310 -14.09 -4.05 4.46
C PRO A 310 -14.43 -2.66 5.03
N THR A 311 -15.65 -2.51 5.49
CA THR A 311 -16.04 -1.36 6.28
C THR A 311 -15.62 -1.53 7.75
N LYS A 312 -15.64 -0.44 8.52
CA LYS A 312 -15.41 -0.52 9.97
C LYS A 312 -16.38 -1.49 10.65
N ALA A 313 -17.66 -1.44 10.27
CA ALA A 313 -18.68 -2.32 10.82
C ALA A 313 -18.41 -3.81 10.51
N ASP A 314 -17.93 -4.13 9.29
CA ASP A 314 -17.55 -5.50 8.94
C ASP A 314 -16.44 -6.03 9.85
N VAL A 315 -15.45 -5.19 10.17
CA VAL A 315 -14.33 -5.59 11.04
C VAL A 315 -14.79 -5.74 12.49
N GLU A 316 -15.60 -4.81 13.01
CA GLU A 316 -16.15 -4.87 14.36
C GLU A 316 -17.05 -6.11 14.56
N GLU A 317 -17.91 -6.43 13.59
CA GLU A 317 -18.75 -7.64 13.61
C GLU A 317 -17.88 -8.91 13.55
N PHE A 318 -16.86 -8.91 12.69
CA PHE A 318 -15.93 -10.04 12.59
C PHE A 318 -15.20 -10.30 13.92
N LEU A 319 -14.70 -9.26 14.58
CA LEU A 319 -14.04 -9.36 15.87
C LEU A 319 -14.98 -9.84 16.97
N ALA A 320 -16.23 -9.37 16.98
CA ALA A 320 -17.23 -9.82 17.96
C ALA A 320 -17.53 -11.32 17.85
N ASN A 321 -17.37 -11.89 16.66
CA ASN A 321 -17.66 -13.32 16.40
C ASN A 321 -16.41 -14.22 16.50
N ASN A 322 -15.20 -13.67 16.53
CA ASN A 322 -13.93 -14.43 16.44
C ASN A 322 -12.88 -14.01 17.50
N GLY A 323 -13.20 -13.05 18.34
CA GLY A 323 -12.32 -12.52 19.39
C GLY A 323 -12.43 -13.24 20.73
#